data_4ad71f37bae1a6e278a13ad768ff3b89
#
_entry.id   4ad71f37bae1a6e278a13ad768ff3b89
#
_cell.length_a   1.000
_cell.length_b   1.000
_cell.length_c   1.000
_cell.angle_alpha   90.00
_cell.angle_beta   90.00
_cell.angle_gamma   90.00
#
_symmetry.space_group_name_H-M   'P 1'
#
loop_
_entity.id
_entity.type
_entity.pdbx_description
1 polymer ?
#
loop_
_entity_poly.entity_id
_entity_poly.type
_entity_poly.pdbx_seq_one_letter_code
_entity_poly.pdbx_strand_id
1 'polypeptide(L)'
;MPAPSIAIRRASRSRAAAVLLAAAHVIGPVRAQEWPARALTMVVPFAPGGGTDVLGRIVGRRLSELLGQQVVIENVGGAGGMIGSLRVARAPPDGYQFVLGSRADAINQTLYKHPLYNLKEDLAPVVLVAEQPMVMIARRDLPVDGLQELIAHVRKNQATMRTGSAGIGSTGYVDCALFNQAIGVKVQDIPYRGGGPALQDLIGGRFDYFMTLGPTAVPPVQSDLVRGIAVFRRERLPALPRLPTADEQGMKNFEASTWFAFFYPRGTPAAIVRKLHDATVEAIDTPSVQEQLVATGTFVAVPERRSTEYLESIITPEIERNGAPIRAAGLSID
;
A
#
# COMPACT_ATOMS: atom_id res chain seq x y z
N MET A 1 26.98 -23.00 96.53
CA MET A 1 26.39 -22.01 95.62
C MET A 1 26.49 -22.55 94.25
N PRO A 2 25.40 -22.93 93.57
CA PRO A 2 25.41 -23.46 92.24
C PRO A 2 25.14 -22.38 91.22
N ALA A 3 25.81 -22.45 90.07
CA ALA A 3 25.65 -21.60 88.88
C ALA A 3 24.38 -21.97 88.07
N PRO A 4 23.71 -21.03 87.44
CA PRO A 4 22.52 -21.33 86.58
C PRO A 4 22.88 -21.75 85.17
N SER A 5 22.10 -22.69 84.69
CA SER A 5 22.21 -23.35 83.36
C SER A 5 21.79 -22.46 82.23
N ILE A 6 22.55 -22.54 81.16
CA ILE A 6 22.26 -21.96 79.84
C ILE A 6 21.36 -22.92 79.05
N ALA A 7 20.13 -22.52 78.87
CA ALA A 7 19.22 -23.20 77.92
C ALA A 7 18.25 -22.18 77.28
N ILE A 8 18.66 -21.47 76.25
CA ILE A 8 17.76 -20.81 75.25
C ILE A 8 18.61 -20.39 74.06
N ARG A 9 18.61 -21.22 72.99
CA ARG A 9 18.86 -20.79 71.60
C ARG A 9 18.72 -21.97 70.59
N ARG A 10 17.53 -22.49 70.42
CA ARG A 10 17.27 -23.42 69.30
C ARG A 10 15.94 -23.21 68.56
N ALA A 11 15.18 -22.15 68.85
CA ALA A 11 13.82 -22.02 68.29
C ALA A 11 13.69 -20.97 67.17
N SER A 12 14.76 -20.24 66.77
CA SER A 12 14.63 -19.13 65.79
C SER A 12 15.07 -19.46 64.36
N ARG A 13 15.69 -20.64 64.10
CA ARG A 13 16.16 -21.01 62.73
C ARG A 13 15.10 -21.70 61.86
N SER A 14 14.08 -22.28 62.46
CA SER A 14 13.04 -23.03 61.71
C SER A 14 11.93 -22.14 61.13
N ARG A 15 11.74 -20.92 61.65
CA ARG A 15 10.70 -20.00 61.14
C ARG A 15 11.13 -19.15 59.95
N ALA A 16 12.44 -18.88 59.77
CA ALA A 16 12.97 -18.18 58.62
C ALA A 16 13.00 -19.03 57.34
N ALA A 17 13.20 -20.32 57.43
CA ALA A 17 13.18 -21.24 56.29
C ALA A 17 11.77 -21.49 55.74
N ALA A 18 10.74 -21.48 56.56
CA ALA A 18 9.35 -21.64 56.13
C ALA A 18 8.77 -20.44 55.39
N VAL A 19 9.25 -19.20 55.69
CA VAL A 19 8.80 -17.97 55.00
C VAL A 19 9.44 -17.84 53.61
N LEU A 20 10.66 -18.32 53.41
CA LEU A 20 11.33 -18.30 52.10
C LEU A 20 10.79 -19.34 51.11
N LEU A 21 10.23 -20.47 51.55
CA LEU A 21 9.59 -21.45 50.67
C LEU A 21 8.15 -21.04 50.25
N ALA A 22 7.46 -20.20 51.00
CA ALA A 22 6.12 -19.73 50.68
C ALA A 22 6.12 -18.62 49.58
N ALA A 23 7.24 -17.90 49.39
CA ALA A 23 7.37 -16.86 48.38
C ALA A 23 7.68 -17.36 46.94
N ALA A 24 8.02 -18.65 46.79
CA ALA A 24 8.41 -19.23 45.48
C ALA A 24 7.24 -19.75 44.63
N HIS A 25 5.98 -19.60 45.05
CA HIS A 25 4.84 -20.28 44.42
C HIS A 25 3.82 -19.32 43.76
N VAL A 26 4.15 -18.04 43.52
CA VAL A 26 3.22 -17.09 42.90
C VAL A 26 3.75 -16.51 41.55
N ILE A 27 4.69 -17.21 40.92
CA ILE A 27 4.94 -16.97 39.48
C ILE A 27 4.03 -17.94 38.74
N GLY A 28 2.74 -17.59 38.68
CA GLY A 28 1.85 -18.20 37.69
C GLY A 28 2.48 -18.08 36.30
N PRO A 29 2.20 -19.02 35.38
CA PRO A 29 2.70 -18.87 34.01
C PRO A 29 2.26 -17.51 33.49
N VAL A 30 3.22 -16.62 33.23
CA VAL A 30 2.97 -15.43 32.41
C VAL A 30 2.47 -15.97 31.08
N ARG A 31 1.15 -16.04 30.91
CA ARG A 31 0.58 -16.31 29.59
C ARG A 31 1.12 -15.20 28.74
N ALA A 32 2.03 -15.53 27.82
CA ALA A 32 2.43 -14.61 26.78
C ALA A 32 1.13 -14.09 26.15
N GLN A 33 0.89 -12.79 26.27
CA GLN A 33 -0.33 -12.17 25.78
C GLN A 33 -0.41 -12.47 24.29
N GLU A 34 -1.47 -13.13 23.87
CA GLU A 34 -1.60 -13.60 22.49
C GLU A 34 -1.66 -12.36 21.56
N TRP A 35 -0.75 -12.30 20.60
CA TRP A 35 -0.76 -11.22 19.61
C TRP A 35 -2.01 -11.34 18.69
N PRO A 36 -2.69 -10.23 18.34
CA PRO A 36 -2.49 -8.87 18.83
C PRO A 36 -3.26 -8.61 20.15
N ALA A 37 -2.62 -7.90 21.08
CA ALA A 37 -3.19 -7.55 22.37
C ALA A 37 -3.63 -6.07 22.45
N ARG A 38 -3.36 -5.28 21.42
CA ARG A 38 -3.70 -3.87 21.27
C ARG A 38 -3.89 -3.52 19.80
N ALA A 39 -4.39 -2.30 19.53
CA ALA A 39 -4.61 -1.83 18.16
C ALA A 39 -3.33 -1.89 17.32
N LEU A 40 -3.51 -2.21 16.03
CA LEU A 40 -2.47 -2.23 15.01
C LEU A 40 -2.54 -0.93 14.19
N THR A 41 -1.41 -0.53 13.62
CA THR A 41 -1.35 0.59 12.67
C THR A 41 -1.04 0.06 11.28
N MET A 42 -1.96 0.27 10.34
CA MET A 42 -1.72 0.11 8.91
C MET A 42 -1.25 1.45 8.35
N VAL A 43 0.01 1.55 7.98
CA VAL A 43 0.52 2.73 7.29
C VAL A 43 0.11 2.67 5.83
N VAL A 44 -0.63 3.69 5.38
CA VAL A 44 -0.97 3.91 3.98
C VAL A 44 -0.04 5.01 3.45
N PRO A 45 0.89 4.71 2.51
CA PRO A 45 1.98 5.62 2.14
C PRO A 45 1.56 6.75 1.19
N PHE A 46 0.28 7.14 1.21
CA PHE A 46 -0.31 8.22 0.40
C PHE A 46 -1.37 8.97 1.20
N ALA A 47 -1.68 10.20 0.77
CA ALA A 47 -2.73 11.02 1.37
C ALA A 47 -4.11 10.35 1.28
N PRO A 48 -5.05 10.70 2.19
CA PRO A 48 -6.41 10.17 2.18
C PRO A 48 -7.16 10.44 0.87
N GLY A 49 -8.14 9.57 0.58
CA GLY A 49 -9.06 9.70 -0.58
C GLY A 49 -8.50 9.20 -1.90
N GLY A 50 -7.26 8.70 -1.95
CA GLY A 50 -6.70 8.01 -3.11
C GLY A 50 -7.00 6.51 -3.09
N GLY A 51 -6.72 5.81 -4.21
CA GLY A 51 -7.02 4.39 -4.36
C GLY A 51 -6.39 3.47 -3.30
N THR A 52 -5.17 3.78 -2.85
CA THR A 52 -4.49 3.04 -1.78
C THR A 52 -5.22 3.21 -0.43
N ASP A 53 -5.68 4.40 -0.12
CA ASP A 53 -6.42 4.68 1.12
C ASP A 53 -7.78 3.97 1.14
N VAL A 54 -8.50 4.01 0.02
CA VAL A 54 -9.79 3.30 -0.13
C VAL A 54 -9.61 1.80 0.07
N LEU A 55 -8.62 1.17 -0.58
CA LEU A 55 -8.29 -0.24 -0.38
C LEU A 55 -7.96 -0.54 1.08
N GLY A 56 -7.06 0.26 1.70
CA GLY A 56 -6.66 0.09 3.09
C GLY A 56 -7.86 0.14 4.06
N ARG A 57 -8.80 1.06 3.85
CA ARG A 57 -10.01 1.19 4.71
C ARG A 57 -10.98 0.02 4.55
N ILE A 58 -11.19 -0.45 3.31
CA ILE A 58 -12.09 -1.60 3.05
C ILE A 58 -11.51 -2.85 3.74
N VAL A 59 -10.26 -3.19 3.47
CA VAL A 59 -9.60 -4.39 4.03
C VAL A 59 -9.35 -4.24 5.54
N GLY A 60 -8.91 -3.06 5.99
CA GLY A 60 -8.60 -2.79 7.41
C GLY A 60 -9.80 -2.91 8.34
N ARG A 61 -11.02 -2.57 7.87
CA ARG A 61 -12.26 -2.80 8.61
C ARG A 61 -12.45 -4.29 8.90
N ARG A 62 -12.37 -5.12 7.87
CA ARG A 62 -12.55 -6.57 8.01
C ARG A 62 -11.43 -7.21 8.83
N LEU A 63 -10.19 -6.76 8.64
CA LEU A 63 -9.06 -7.20 9.48
C LEU A 63 -9.28 -6.89 10.97
N SER A 64 -9.86 -5.74 11.30
CA SER A 64 -10.17 -5.38 12.69
C SER A 64 -11.13 -6.39 13.34
N GLU A 65 -12.12 -6.85 12.60
CA GLU A 65 -13.07 -7.86 13.06
C GLU A 65 -12.38 -9.22 13.27
N LEU A 66 -11.59 -9.67 12.29
CA LEU A 66 -10.92 -10.97 12.31
C LEU A 66 -9.82 -11.07 13.37
N LEU A 67 -9.07 -9.99 13.57
CA LEU A 67 -7.98 -9.95 14.56
C LEU A 67 -8.47 -9.63 15.97
N GLY A 68 -9.74 -9.21 16.14
CA GLY A 68 -10.28 -8.81 17.43
C GLY A 68 -9.65 -7.54 18.00
N GLN A 69 -8.89 -6.80 17.21
CA GLN A 69 -8.22 -5.55 17.56
C GLN A 69 -8.35 -4.54 16.42
N GLN A 70 -8.50 -3.27 16.76
CA GLN A 70 -8.65 -2.23 15.75
C GLN A 70 -7.40 -2.11 14.86
N VAL A 71 -7.59 -2.07 13.55
CA VAL A 71 -6.58 -1.68 12.56
C VAL A 71 -6.79 -0.20 12.23
N VAL A 72 -5.94 0.64 12.77
CA VAL A 72 -5.95 2.10 12.57
C VAL A 72 -5.23 2.43 11.28
N ILE A 73 -5.87 3.17 10.38
CA ILE A 73 -5.26 3.65 9.13
C ILE A 73 -4.52 4.95 9.41
N GLU A 74 -3.23 4.97 9.10
CA GLU A 74 -2.41 6.18 9.20
C GLU A 74 -1.83 6.53 7.83
N ASN A 75 -2.23 7.69 7.30
CA ASN A 75 -1.78 8.17 6.00
C ASN A 75 -0.45 8.92 6.13
N VAL A 76 0.63 8.41 5.53
CA VAL A 76 1.98 8.99 5.57
C VAL A 76 2.52 9.13 4.16
N GLY A 77 2.07 10.18 3.46
CA GLY A 77 2.43 10.43 2.06
C GLY A 77 3.74 11.20 1.89
N GLY A 78 4.39 10.99 0.73
CA GLY A 78 5.57 11.72 0.30
C GLY A 78 6.58 10.83 -0.44
N ALA A 79 7.35 11.42 -1.36
CA ALA A 79 8.35 10.74 -2.20
C ALA A 79 7.81 9.44 -2.84
N GLY A 80 6.64 9.54 -3.52
CA GLY A 80 6.02 8.37 -4.18
C GLY A 80 5.65 7.22 -3.26
N GLY A 81 5.47 7.48 -1.96
CA GLY A 81 5.16 6.46 -0.94
C GLY A 81 6.35 6.09 -0.06
N MET A 82 7.59 6.40 -0.47
CA MET A 82 8.79 5.98 0.27
C MET A 82 8.83 6.43 1.73
N ILE A 83 8.27 7.62 2.07
CA ILE A 83 8.29 8.11 3.45
C ILE A 83 7.45 7.19 4.36
N GLY A 84 6.27 6.77 3.91
CA GLY A 84 5.42 5.85 4.66
C GLY A 84 6.04 4.46 4.82
N SER A 85 6.58 3.91 3.73
CA SER A 85 7.25 2.60 3.75
C SER A 85 8.52 2.62 4.60
N LEU A 86 9.34 3.67 4.52
CA LEU A 86 10.51 3.87 5.39
C LEU A 86 10.15 3.89 6.87
N ARG A 87 9.04 4.56 7.22
CA ARG A 87 8.58 4.60 8.61
C ARG A 87 8.36 3.20 9.16
N VAL A 88 7.72 2.32 8.36
CA VAL A 88 7.50 0.92 8.77
C VAL A 88 8.81 0.14 8.75
N ALA A 89 9.67 0.30 7.74
CA ALA A 89 10.97 -0.35 7.69
C ALA A 89 11.84 -0.09 8.94
N ARG A 90 11.66 1.08 9.58
CA ARG A 90 12.36 1.48 10.81
C ARG A 90 11.58 1.24 12.11
N ALA A 91 10.36 0.71 12.01
CA ALA A 91 9.54 0.42 13.19
C ALA A 91 10.05 -0.82 13.93
N PRO A 92 9.74 -0.98 15.24
CA PRO A 92 9.99 -2.22 15.95
C PRO A 92 9.32 -3.41 15.23
N PRO A 93 10.01 -4.55 15.08
CA PRO A 93 9.46 -5.74 14.43
C PRO A 93 8.54 -6.55 15.38
N ASP A 94 7.65 -5.86 16.09
CA ASP A 94 6.74 -6.40 17.09
C ASP A 94 5.34 -6.76 16.53
N GLY A 95 5.12 -6.49 15.23
CA GLY A 95 3.88 -6.80 14.51
C GLY A 95 2.77 -5.77 14.67
N TYR A 96 2.98 -4.65 15.36
CA TYR A 96 1.93 -3.64 15.56
C TYR A 96 1.91 -2.53 14.50
N GLN A 97 2.91 -2.46 13.63
CA GLN A 97 2.91 -1.58 12.48
C GLN A 97 3.23 -2.37 11.20
N PHE A 98 2.43 -2.18 10.17
CA PHE A 98 2.66 -2.73 8.84
C PHE A 98 2.28 -1.70 7.77
N VAL A 99 2.82 -1.85 6.57
CA VAL A 99 2.53 -0.94 5.46
C VAL A 99 1.71 -1.64 4.38
N LEU A 100 0.75 -0.92 3.81
CA LEU A 100 0.14 -1.28 2.53
C LEU A 100 1.03 -0.77 1.41
N GLY A 101 2.08 -1.53 1.11
CA GLY A 101 3.01 -1.26 0.02
C GLY A 101 2.40 -1.56 -1.35
N SER A 102 3.09 -1.13 -2.39
CA SER A 102 2.62 -1.24 -3.77
C SER A 102 3.77 -1.37 -4.77
N ARG A 103 3.46 -1.51 -6.05
CA ARG A 103 4.44 -1.47 -7.15
C ARG A 103 5.35 -0.22 -7.09
N ALA A 104 4.88 0.89 -6.49
CA ALA A 104 5.70 2.07 -6.28
C ALA A 104 6.94 1.79 -5.45
N ASP A 105 6.87 0.88 -4.46
CA ASP A 105 8.03 0.49 -3.65
C ASP A 105 9.12 -0.19 -4.51
N ALA A 106 8.74 -0.99 -5.49
CA ALA A 106 9.66 -1.60 -6.46
C ALA A 106 10.20 -0.57 -7.48
N ILE A 107 9.33 0.31 -7.99
CA ILE A 107 9.71 1.41 -8.90
C ILE A 107 10.80 2.28 -8.27
N ASN A 108 10.63 2.64 -7.02
CA ASN A 108 11.50 3.57 -6.31
C ASN A 108 12.91 3.02 -6.08
N GLN A 109 13.11 1.69 -6.09
CA GLN A 109 14.44 1.08 -6.03
C GLN A 109 15.30 1.37 -7.28
N THR A 110 14.69 1.76 -8.40
CA THR A 110 15.41 2.10 -9.64
C THR A 110 15.29 3.59 -9.99
N LEU A 111 14.15 4.19 -9.70
CA LEU A 111 13.87 5.60 -10.05
C LEU A 111 14.77 6.57 -9.26
N TYR A 112 15.00 6.28 -7.98
CA TYR A 112 15.87 7.08 -7.13
C TYR A 112 17.28 6.51 -7.12
N LYS A 113 18.30 7.36 -7.30
CA LYS A 113 19.71 6.94 -7.18
C LYS A 113 20.06 6.48 -5.76
N HIS A 114 19.40 7.08 -4.78
CA HIS A 114 19.56 6.78 -3.35
C HIS A 114 18.17 6.53 -2.72
N PRO A 115 17.58 5.35 -2.90
CA PRO A 115 16.29 5.04 -2.27
C PRO A 115 16.42 5.09 -0.75
N LEU A 116 15.37 5.57 -0.07
CA LEU A 116 15.40 5.78 1.39
C LEU A 116 15.48 4.48 2.20
N TYR A 117 15.16 3.35 1.60
CA TYR A 117 15.22 2.00 2.17
C TYR A 117 15.39 0.97 1.04
N ASN A 118 15.82 -0.23 1.39
CA ASN A 118 15.88 -1.37 0.50
C ASN A 118 14.64 -2.25 0.70
N LEU A 119 13.80 -2.36 -0.33
CA LEU A 119 12.56 -3.14 -0.26
C LEU A 119 12.79 -4.59 0.16
N LYS A 120 13.88 -5.22 -0.28
CA LYS A 120 14.20 -6.64 0.00
C LYS A 120 14.80 -6.86 1.39
N GLU A 121 15.59 -5.90 1.87
CA GLU A 121 16.39 -6.06 3.09
C GLU A 121 15.68 -5.50 4.31
N ASP A 122 14.89 -4.42 4.15
CA ASP A 122 14.31 -3.69 5.27
C ASP A 122 12.85 -4.07 5.55
N LEU A 123 12.15 -4.66 4.55
CA LEU A 123 10.76 -5.08 4.67
C LEU A 123 10.59 -6.60 4.53
N ALA A 124 9.73 -7.17 5.35
CA ALA A 124 9.32 -8.57 5.31
C ALA A 124 7.97 -8.68 4.59
N PRO A 125 7.88 -9.41 3.46
CA PRO A 125 6.62 -9.62 2.75
C PRO A 125 5.64 -10.43 3.61
N VAL A 126 4.35 -10.11 3.51
CA VAL A 126 3.26 -10.81 4.18
C VAL A 126 2.35 -11.49 3.15
N VAL A 127 1.65 -10.69 2.34
CA VAL A 127 0.65 -11.21 1.40
C VAL A 127 0.37 -10.19 0.30
N LEU A 128 0.15 -10.66 -0.93
CA LEU A 128 -0.42 -9.85 -2.00
C LEU A 128 -1.92 -9.69 -1.77
N VAL A 129 -2.39 -8.44 -1.71
CA VAL A 129 -3.79 -8.11 -1.33
C VAL A 129 -4.66 -7.95 -2.57
N ALA A 130 -4.25 -7.08 -3.49
CA ALA A 130 -5.07 -6.67 -4.62
C ALA A 130 -4.23 -6.11 -5.77
N GLU A 131 -4.89 -5.97 -6.93
CA GLU A 131 -4.38 -5.25 -8.09
C GLU A 131 -5.39 -4.17 -8.53
N GLN A 132 -4.88 -3.04 -8.98
CA GLN A 132 -5.68 -1.96 -9.54
C GLN A 132 -5.10 -1.52 -10.88
N PRO A 133 -5.86 -1.57 -11.97
CA PRO A 133 -5.44 -1.01 -13.24
C PRO A 133 -5.42 0.52 -13.17
N MET A 134 -4.59 1.13 -14.01
CA MET A 134 -4.61 2.56 -14.22
C MET A 134 -5.79 2.98 -15.07
N VAL A 135 -6.36 4.12 -14.74
CA VAL A 135 -7.40 4.80 -15.49
C VAL A 135 -6.92 6.21 -15.83
N MET A 136 -6.99 6.59 -17.10
CA MET A 136 -6.77 7.96 -17.52
C MET A 136 -8.07 8.74 -17.37
N ILE A 137 -8.02 9.83 -16.64
CA ILE A 137 -9.10 10.80 -16.51
C ILE A 137 -8.60 12.20 -16.90
N ALA A 138 -9.49 13.04 -17.36
CA ALA A 138 -9.19 14.42 -17.72
C ALA A 138 -10.20 15.39 -17.08
N ARG A 139 -9.82 16.68 -16.97
CA ARG A 139 -10.75 17.70 -16.49
C ARG A 139 -11.99 17.76 -17.38
N ARG A 140 -13.12 18.09 -16.78
CA ARG A 140 -14.46 17.98 -17.40
C ARG A 140 -14.62 18.77 -18.69
N ASP A 141 -14.02 19.96 -18.75
CA ASP A 141 -14.11 20.90 -19.86
C ASP A 141 -13.04 20.72 -20.97
N LEU A 142 -12.14 19.71 -20.83
CA LEU A 142 -11.18 19.39 -21.87
C LEU A 142 -11.96 18.88 -23.12
N PRO A 143 -11.74 19.44 -24.32
CA PRO A 143 -12.51 19.10 -25.52
C PRO A 143 -12.02 17.80 -26.18
N VAL A 144 -12.16 16.68 -25.46
CA VAL A 144 -11.74 15.33 -25.90
C VAL A 144 -12.72 14.28 -25.38
N ASP A 145 -13.12 13.33 -26.20
CA ASP A 145 -14.07 12.28 -25.81
C ASP A 145 -13.44 10.86 -25.74
N GLY A 146 -12.12 10.75 -25.96
CA GLY A 146 -11.41 9.48 -25.90
C GLY A 146 -9.91 9.62 -25.99
N LEU A 147 -9.24 8.46 -26.00
CA LEU A 147 -7.78 8.40 -25.93
C LEU A 147 -7.10 9.01 -27.16
N GLN A 148 -7.60 8.74 -28.36
CA GLN A 148 -6.98 9.26 -29.58
C GLN A 148 -7.13 10.79 -29.69
N GLU A 149 -8.27 11.34 -29.28
CA GLU A 149 -8.48 12.78 -29.22
C GLU A 149 -7.60 13.42 -28.14
N LEU A 150 -7.47 12.79 -26.97
CA LEU A 150 -6.53 13.26 -25.94
C LEU A 150 -5.10 13.28 -26.50
N ILE A 151 -4.64 12.22 -27.15
CA ILE A 151 -3.30 12.15 -27.76
C ILE A 151 -3.09 13.27 -28.77
N ALA A 152 -4.04 13.49 -29.68
CA ALA A 152 -3.96 14.55 -30.67
C ALA A 152 -3.93 15.95 -29.99
N HIS A 153 -4.79 16.14 -28.99
CA HIS A 153 -4.87 17.40 -28.24
C HIS A 153 -3.58 17.70 -27.47
N VAL A 154 -3.02 16.70 -26.77
CA VAL A 154 -1.76 16.84 -26.02
C VAL A 154 -0.60 17.13 -26.97
N ARG A 155 -0.49 16.42 -28.10
CA ARG A 155 0.56 16.67 -29.10
C ARG A 155 0.54 18.11 -29.61
N LYS A 156 -0.66 18.66 -29.85
CA LYS A 156 -0.84 20.04 -30.36
C LYS A 156 -0.53 21.08 -29.28
N ASN A 157 -0.81 20.80 -28.01
CA ASN A 157 -0.82 21.81 -26.94
C ASN A 157 0.20 21.50 -25.83
N GLN A 158 1.17 20.59 -26.02
CA GLN A 158 2.06 20.06 -24.97
C GLN A 158 2.79 21.14 -24.16
N ALA A 159 3.07 22.30 -24.74
CA ALA A 159 3.76 23.41 -24.05
C ALA A 159 2.93 24.04 -22.91
N THR A 160 1.61 23.96 -23.01
CA THR A 160 0.67 24.58 -22.05
C THR A 160 -0.05 23.54 -21.18
N MET A 161 -0.13 22.29 -21.64
CA MET A 161 -0.79 21.24 -20.89
C MET A 161 0.04 20.75 -19.69
N ARG A 162 -0.66 20.25 -18.68
CA ARG A 162 -0.08 19.70 -17.46
C ARG A 162 -0.76 18.40 -17.10
N THR A 163 0.00 17.48 -16.53
CA THR A 163 -0.53 16.27 -15.88
C THR A 163 -0.34 16.35 -14.37
N GLY A 164 -1.16 15.64 -13.62
CA GLY A 164 -0.97 15.48 -12.19
C GLY A 164 -0.55 14.07 -11.84
N SER A 165 0.07 13.91 -10.69
CA SER A 165 0.41 12.59 -10.14
C SER A 165 0.18 12.48 -8.64
N ALA A 166 0.12 11.26 -8.13
CA ALA A 166 0.10 11.01 -6.69
C ALA A 166 1.48 11.24 -6.01
N GLY A 167 2.40 11.86 -6.74
CA GLY A 167 3.75 12.21 -6.34
C GLY A 167 4.80 11.52 -7.19
N ILE A 168 5.96 12.17 -7.30
CA ILE A 168 7.12 11.61 -7.99
C ILE A 168 7.48 10.26 -7.36
N GLY A 169 7.59 9.21 -8.20
CA GLY A 169 7.81 7.83 -7.77
C GLY A 169 6.55 7.01 -7.51
N SER A 170 5.35 7.62 -7.56
CA SER A 170 4.10 6.85 -7.59
C SER A 170 3.95 6.08 -8.90
N THR A 171 3.22 4.97 -8.87
CA THR A 171 2.96 4.18 -10.08
C THR A 171 2.35 5.03 -11.20
N GLY A 172 1.33 5.85 -10.88
CA GLY A 172 0.70 6.73 -11.86
C GLY A 172 1.62 7.79 -12.45
N TYR A 173 2.61 8.29 -11.69
CA TYR A 173 3.65 9.18 -12.20
C TYR A 173 4.48 8.51 -13.30
N VAL A 174 5.01 7.32 -13.01
CA VAL A 174 5.86 6.59 -13.95
C VAL A 174 5.07 6.14 -15.18
N ASP A 175 3.88 5.57 -14.97
CA ASP A 175 3.04 5.09 -16.07
C ASP A 175 2.59 6.25 -16.98
N CYS A 176 2.29 7.45 -16.42
CA CYS A 176 1.97 8.63 -17.21
C CYS A 176 3.19 9.17 -17.97
N ALA A 177 4.39 9.16 -17.37
CA ALA A 177 5.61 9.55 -18.05
C ALA A 177 5.94 8.61 -19.23
N LEU A 178 5.77 7.30 -19.04
CA LEU A 178 5.92 6.31 -20.11
C LEU A 178 4.86 6.47 -21.21
N PHE A 179 3.62 6.76 -20.83
CA PHE A 179 2.56 7.11 -21.79
C PHE A 179 2.94 8.34 -22.62
N ASN A 180 3.36 9.43 -21.98
CA ASN A 180 3.78 10.66 -22.65
C ASN A 180 4.95 10.42 -23.60
N GLN A 181 5.93 9.59 -23.19
CA GLN A 181 7.03 9.18 -24.05
C GLN A 181 6.54 8.37 -25.25
N ALA A 182 5.65 7.41 -25.06
CA ALA A 182 5.09 6.57 -26.12
C ALA A 182 4.33 7.37 -27.18
N ILE A 183 3.68 8.47 -26.78
CA ILE A 183 3.00 9.38 -27.70
C ILE A 183 3.89 10.52 -28.21
N GLY A 184 5.18 10.57 -27.84
CA GLY A 184 6.16 11.52 -28.34
C GLY A 184 5.99 12.95 -27.82
N VAL A 185 5.54 13.13 -26.57
CA VAL A 185 5.33 14.47 -25.95
C VAL A 185 6.09 14.62 -24.64
N LYS A 186 6.33 15.88 -24.26
CA LYS A 186 6.83 16.28 -22.94
C LYS A 186 5.83 17.19 -22.28
N VAL A 187 5.19 16.70 -21.22
CA VAL A 187 4.19 17.45 -20.44
C VAL A 187 4.70 17.56 -19.00
N GLN A 188 4.54 18.77 -18.44
CA GLN A 188 4.95 19.00 -17.05
C GLN A 188 4.01 18.25 -16.09
N ASP A 189 4.57 17.49 -15.16
CA ASP A 189 3.85 16.88 -14.05
C ASP A 189 3.74 17.84 -12.86
N ILE A 190 2.57 17.81 -12.19
CA ILE A 190 2.32 18.48 -10.91
C ILE A 190 2.17 17.39 -9.86
N PRO A 191 3.19 17.19 -9.00
CA PRO A 191 3.16 16.11 -8.01
C PRO A 191 2.37 16.49 -6.76
N TYR A 192 1.53 15.56 -6.29
CA TYR A 192 0.77 15.65 -5.05
C TYR A 192 1.25 14.59 -4.04
N ARG A 193 0.74 14.63 -2.80
CA ARG A 193 1.05 13.61 -1.80
C ARG A 193 0.15 12.37 -1.88
N GLY A 194 -0.65 12.24 -2.95
CA GLY A 194 -1.58 11.14 -3.17
C GLY A 194 -2.64 11.47 -4.20
N GLY A 195 -3.43 10.46 -4.62
CA GLY A 195 -4.46 10.61 -5.65
C GLY A 195 -5.65 11.49 -5.24
N GLY A 196 -5.99 11.53 -3.95
CA GLY A 196 -7.11 12.35 -3.44
C GLY A 196 -6.90 13.85 -3.68
N PRO A 197 -5.83 14.47 -3.19
CA PRO A 197 -5.51 15.89 -3.47
C PRO A 197 -5.36 16.17 -4.96
N ALA A 198 -4.73 15.28 -5.74
CA ALA A 198 -4.60 15.43 -7.18
C ALA A 198 -5.97 15.49 -7.88
N LEU A 199 -6.90 14.61 -7.49
CA LEU A 199 -8.26 14.60 -8.04
C LEU A 199 -8.99 15.92 -7.79
N GLN A 200 -8.88 16.51 -6.60
CA GLN A 200 -9.52 17.80 -6.29
C GLN A 200 -9.02 18.90 -7.21
N ASP A 201 -7.72 18.94 -7.49
CA ASP A 201 -7.12 19.94 -8.36
C ASP A 201 -7.40 19.68 -9.85
N LEU A 202 -7.58 18.42 -10.28
CA LEU A 202 -8.08 18.09 -11.61
C LEU A 202 -9.51 18.61 -11.80
N ILE A 203 -10.41 18.35 -10.84
CA ILE A 203 -11.78 18.88 -10.87
C ILE A 203 -11.79 20.40 -10.88
N GLY A 204 -10.87 21.03 -10.14
CA GLY A 204 -10.67 22.48 -10.13
C GLY A 204 -9.97 23.06 -11.37
N GLY A 205 -9.63 22.23 -12.38
CA GLY A 205 -9.01 22.67 -13.64
C GLY A 205 -7.56 23.13 -13.53
N ARG A 206 -6.83 22.76 -12.47
CA ARG A 206 -5.43 23.19 -12.28
C ARG A 206 -4.44 22.43 -13.15
N PHE A 207 -4.84 21.27 -13.67
CA PHE A 207 -4.12 20.51 -14.68
C PHE A 207 -5.11 19.73 -15.56
N ASP A 208 -4.64 19.09 -16.62
CA ASP A 208 -5.51 18.67 -17.73
C ASP A 208 -5.90 17.19 -17.68
N TYR A 209 -4.98 16.30 -17.32
CA TYR A 209 -5.25 14.86 -17.27
C TYR A 209 -4.41 14.16 -16.20
N PHE A 210 -4.91 12.99 -15.77
CA PHE A 210 -4.37 12.25 -14.63
C PHE A 210 -4.47 10.74 -14.87
N MET A 211 -3.33 10.06 -14.82
CA MET A 211 -3.32 8.60 -14.79
C MET A 211 -3.35 8.13 -13.35
N THR A 212 -4.46 7.52 -12.93
CA THR A 212 -4.72 7.21 -11.53
C THR A 212 -5.39 5.84 -11.35
N LEU A 213 -5.64 5.46 -10.11
CA LEU A 213 -6.19 4.18 -9.74
C LEU A 213 -7.72 4.15 -9.83
N GLY A 214 -8.31 2.95 -10.04
CA GLY A 214 -9.75 2.77 -10.13
C GLY A 214 -10.55 3.48 -9.03
N PRO A 215 -10.26 3.28 -7.73
CA PRO A 215 -11.03 3.92 -6.67
C PRO A 215 -10.97 5.45 -6.66
N THR A 216 -9.92 6.05 -7.23
CA THR A 216 -9.83 7.50 -7.41
C THR A 216 -10.63 7.96 -8.63
N ALA A 217 -10.69 7.15 -9.70
CA ALA A 217 -11.30 7.51 -10.98
C ALA A 217 -12.80 7.20 -11.07
N VAL A 218 -13.23 6.05 -10.51
CA VAL A 218 -14.59 5.52 -10.71
C VAL A 218 -15.68 6.49 -10.23
N PRO A 219 -15.68 6.98 -8.99
CA PRO A 219 -16.75 7.86 -8.52
C PRO A 219 -16.88 9.16 -9.32
N PRO A 220 -15.80 9.93 -9.60
CA PRO A 220 -15.92 11.18 -10.33
C PRO A 220 -16.26 10.99 -11.81
N VAL A 221 -15.90 9.87 -12.45
CA VAL A 221 -16.33 9.52 -13.80
C VAL A 221 -17.83 9.19 -13.81
N GLN A 222 -18.32 8.39 -12.84
CA GLN A 222 -19.74 8.07 -12.73
C GLN A 222 -20.62 9.31 -12.46
N SER A 223 -20.08 10.27 -11.71
CA SER A 223 -20.77 11.53 -11.36
C SER A 223 -20.55 12.65 -12.39
N ASP A 224 -19.89 12.35 -13.50
CA ASP A 224 -19.58 13.32 -14.57
C ASP A 224 -18.78 14.57 -14.10
N LEU A 225 -18.02 14.44 -13.02
CA LEU A 225 -17.14 15.49 -12.50
C LEU A 225 -15.83 15.60 -13.30
N VAL A 226 -15.41 14.48 -13.90
CA VAL A 226 -14.25 14.40 -14.80
C VAL A 226 -14.60 13.55 -16.01
N ARG A 227 -13.82 13.68 -17.08
CA ARG A 227 -13.92 12.78 -18.23
C ARG A 227 -13.14 11.50 -18.00
N GLY A 228 -13.77 10.33 -18.17
CA GLY A 228 -13.07 9.07 -18.31
C GLY A 228 -12.52 8.95 -19.73
N ILE A 229 -11.22 8.69 -19.86
CA ILE A 229 -10.54 8.62 -21.17
C ILE A 229 -10.27 7.19 -21.58
N ALA A 230 -9.61 6.39 -20.71
CA ALA A 230 -9.28 4.99 -21.00
C ALA A 230 -8.95 4.23 -19.74
N VAL A 231 -9.17 2.91 -19.79
CA VAL A 231 -8.65 1.93 -18.83
C VAL A 231 -7.42 1.25 -19.44
N PHE A 232 -6.33 1.13 -18.67
CA PHE A 232 -5.06 0.54 -19.16
C PHE A 232 -4.94 -0.94 -18.76
N ARG A 233 -5.92 -1.72 -19.16
CA ARG A 233 -5.92 -3.20 -19.09
C ARG A 233 -6.63 -3.77 -20.33
N ARG A 234 -6.57 -5.09 -20.49
CA ARG A 234 -7.21 -5.76 -21.65
C ARG A 234 -8.73 -5.69 -21.64
N GLU A 235 -9.32 -5.72 -20.46
CA GLU A 235 -10.77 -5.72 -20.28
C GLU A 235 -11.23 -4.43 -19.63
N ARG A 236 -12.45 -4.00 -19.93
CA ARG A 236 -13.09 -2.85 -19.27
C ARG A 236 -13.31 -3.14 -17.79
N LEU A 237 -13.38 -2.07 -16.98
CA LEU A 237 -13.74 -2.19 -15.58
C LEU A 237 -15.25 -2.49 -15.43
N PRO A 238 -15.65 -3.48 -14.61
CA PRO A 238 -17.05 -3.68 -14.28
C PRO A 238 -17.73 -2.42 -13.71
N ALA A 239 -17.00 -1.64 -12.93
CA ALA A 239 -17.46 -0.36 -12.39
C ALA A 239 -17.63 0.75 -13.44
N LEU A 240 -16.97 0.66 -14.60
CA LEU A 240 -17.04 1.63 -15.71
C LEU A 240 -17.23 0.90 -17.05
N PRO A 241 -18.35 0.18 -17.26
CA PRO A 241 -18.54 -0.72 -18.42
C PRO A 241 -18.58 0.03 -19.76
N ARG A 242 -18.88 1.33 -19.74
CA ARG A 242 -18.89 2.18 -20.94
C ARG A 242 -17.54 2.80 -21.25
N LEU A 243 -16.58 2.81 -20.31
CA LEU A 243 -15.26 3.37 -20.55
C LEU A 243 -14.40 2.36 -21.30
N PRO A 244 -13.97 2.67 -22.55
CA PRO A 244 -13.18 1.72 -23.33
C PRO A 244 -11.76 1.59 -22.78
N THR A 245 -11.13 0.45 -23.11
CA THR A 245 -9.71 0.26 -22.79
C THR A 245 -8.81 1.04 -23.77
N ALA A 246 -7.55 1.23 -23.39
CA ALA A 246 -6.55 1.83 -24.28
C ALA A 246 -6.34 0.95 -25.55
N ASP A 247 -6.41 -0.37 -25.38
CA ASP A 247 -6.29 -1.34 -26.47
C ASP A 247 -7.46 -1.24 -27.47
N GLU A 248 -8.71 -1.13 -27.00
CA GLU A 248 -9.90 -0.90 -27.83
C GLU A 248 -9.80 0.42 -28.61
N GLN A 249 -9.11 1.41 -28.06
CA GLN A 249 -8.90 2.72 -28.68
C GLN A 249 -7.61 2.80 -29.50
N GLY A 250 -6.98 1.66 -29.83
CA GLY A 250 -5.84 1.59 -30.76
C GLY A 250 -4.46 1.74 -30.14
N MET A 251 -4.34 1.96 -28.83
CA MET A 251 -3.06 1.93 -28.13
C MET A 251 -2.74 0.50 -27.67
N LYS A 252 -2.27 -0.31 -28.62
CA LYS A 252 -2.00 -1.73 -28.41
C LYS A 252 -0.83 -1.96 -27.44
N ASN A 253 -0.95 -3.01 -26.60
CA ASN A 253 0.11 -3.50 -25.71
C ASN A 253 0.60 -2.46 -24.67
N PHE A 254 -0.18 -1.43 -24.37
CA PHE A 254 0.12 -0.51 -23.30
C PHE A 254 -0.80 -0.81 -22.10
N GLU A 255 -0.35 -1.72 -21.25
CA GLU A 255 -1.02 -2.06 -20.00
C GLU A 255 -0.31 -1.39 -18.83
N ALA A 256 -1.09 -0.84 -17.89
CA ALA A 256 -0.59 -0.20 -16.69
C ALA A 256 -1.47 -0.58 -15.49
N SER A 257 -0.85 -1.11 -14.46
CA SER A 257 -1.50 -1.54 -13.22
C SER A 257 -0.54 -1.45 -12.05
N THR A 258 -1.09 -1.49 -10.86
CA THR A 258 -0.31 -1.63 -9.63
C THR A 258 -0.82 -2.80 -8.81
N TRP A 259 0.08 -3.50 -8.16
CA TRP A 259 -0.26 -4.44 -7.11
C TRP A 259 -0.13 -3.79 -5.74
N PHE A 260 -0.83 -4.32 -4.76
CA PHE A 260 -0.77 -3.94 -3.35
C PHE A 260 -0.49 -5.16 -2.48
N ALA A 261 0.40 -4.99 -1.51
CA ALA A 261 0.79 -6.05 -0.60
C ALA A 261 1.04 -5.50 0.80
N PHE A 262 0.86 -6.34 1.81
CA PHE A 262 1.28 -6.00 3.16
C PHE A 262 2.74 -6.39 3.40
N PHE A 263 3.43 -5.49 4.11
CA PHE A 263 4.81 -5.72 4.55
C PHE A 263 4.95 -5.32 6.02
N TYR A 264 5.75 -6.08 6.73
CA TYR A 264 6.25 -5.75 8.06
C TYR A 264 7.69 -5.23 8.02
N PRO A 265 8.20 -4.65 9.13
CA PRO A 265 9.64 -4.48 9.30
C PRO A 265 10.36 -5.82 9.21
N ARG A 266 11.56 -5.84 8.63
CA ARG A 266 12.39 -7.06 8.63
C ARG A 266 12.67 -7.52 10.07
N GLY A 267 12.63 -8.82 10.30
CA GLY A 267 12.81 -9.42 11.63
C GLY A 267 11.50 -9.60 12.43
N THR A 268 10.35 -9.25 11.88
CA THR A 268 9.06 -9.56 12.52
C THR A 268 8.88 -11.08 12.64
N PRO A 269 8.49 -11.62 13.82
CA PRO A 269 8.35 -13.06 14.05
C PRO A 269 7.41 -13.74 13.05
N ALA A 270 7.82 -14.89 12.53
CA ALA A 270 7.07 -15.61 11.49
C ALA A 270 5.62 -15.96 11.91
N ALA A 271 5.38 -16.21 13.19
CA ALA A 271 4.02 -16.48 13.71
C ALA A 271 3.10 -15.24 13.56
N ILE A 272 3.64 -14.03 13.75
CA ILE A 272 2.91 -12.78 13.57
C ILE A 272 2.64 -12.52 12.08
N VAL A 273 3.66 -12.72 11.23
CA VAL A 273 3.52 -12.61 9.76
C VAL A 273 2.41 -13.53 9.28
N ARG A 274 2.42 -14.79 9.70
CA ARG A 274 1.41 -15.79 9.32
C ARG A 274 0.01 -15.40 9.80
N LYS A 275 -0.14 -14.92 11.04
CA LYS A 275 -1.45 -14.51 11.57
C LYS A 275 -2.05 -13.32 10.80
N LEU A 276 -1.25 -12.32 10.40
CA LEU A 276 -1.72 -11.24 9.54
C LEU A 276 -2.01 -11.74 8.12
N HIS A 277 -1.17 -12.62 7.57
CA HIS A 277 -1.39 -13.27 6.28
C HIS A 277 -2.76 -13.96 6.24
N ASP A 278 -3.01 -14.88 7.18
CA ASP A 278 -4.23 -15.70 7.21
C ASP A 278 -5.48 -14.83 7.39
N ALA A 279 -5.43 -13.85 8.29
CA ALA A 279 -6.51 -12.88 8.48
C ALA A 279 -6.75 -12.04 7.21
N THR A 280 -5.69 -11.70 6.45
CA THR A 280 -5.84 -10.94 5.21
C THR A 280 -6.46 -11.78 4.12
N VAL A 281 -6.05 -13.04 3.95
CA VAL A 281 -6.67 -13.97 2.99
C VAL A 281 -8.17 -14.12 3.29
N GLU A 282 -8.54 -14.34 4.55
CA GLU A 282 -9.94 -14.41 4.96
C GLU A 282 -10.68 -13.09 4.71
N ALA A 283 -10.03 -11.94 4.96
CA ALA A 283 -10.65 -10.64 4.74
C ALA A 283 -10.98 -10.42 3.26
N ILE A 284 -10.04 -10.69 2.34
CA ILE A 284 -10.25 -10.48 0.90
C ILE A 284 -11.13 -11.56 0.25
N ASP A 285 -11.37 -12.70 0.93
CA ASP A 285 -12.32 -13.73 0.49
C ASP A 285 -13.74 -13.45 1.01
N THR A 286 -13.92 -12.49 1.92
CA THR A 286 -15.25 -12.09 2.39
C THR A 286 -16.07 -11.48 1.24
N PRO A 287 -17.28 -12.02 0.88
CA PRO A 287 -18.05 -11.56 -0.27
C PRO A 287 -18.32 -10.05 -0.28
N SER A 288 -18.69 -9.48 0.86
CA SER A 288 -18.98 -8.04 0.95
C SER A 288 -17.72 -7.16 0.76
N VAL A 289 -16.52 -7.68 1.06
CA VAL A 289 -15.25 -7.00 0.77
C VAL A 289 -14.97 -7.06 -0.73
N GLN A 290 -15.16 -8.22 -1.37
CA GLN A 290 -14.96 -8.38 -2.81
C GLN A 290 -15.90 -7.48 -3.61
N GLU A 291 -17.19 -7.43 -3.24
CA GLU A 291 -18.19 -6.54 -3.87
C GLU A 291 -17.77 -5.07 -3.78
N GLN A 292 -17.35 -4.61 -2.59
CA GLN A 292 -16.87 -3.22 -2.40
C GLN A 292 -15.62 -2.93 -3.24
N LEU A 293 -14.67 -3.86 -3.31
CA LEU A 293 -13.45 -3.70 -4.09
C LEU A 293 -13.74 -3.65 -5.60
N VAL A 294 -14.53 -4.58 -6.12
CA VAL A 294 -14.93 -4.61 -7.54
C VAL A 294 -15.70 -3.34 -7.93
N ALA A 295 -16.60 -2.86 -7.07
CA ALA A 295 -17.33 -1.62 -7.30
C ALA A 295 -16.42 -0.38 -7.43
N THR A 296 -15.20 -0.45 -6.94
CA THR A 296 -14.19 0.61 -7.08
C THR A 296 -13.15 0.34 -8.17
N GLY A 297 -13.30 -0.74 -8.93
CA GLY A 297 -12.31 -1.14 -9.96
C GLY A 297 -11.05 -1.78 -9.39
N THR A 298 -11.15 -2.39 -8.22
CA THR A 298 -10.07 -3.13 -7.55
C THR A 298 -10.33 -4.63 -7.66
N PHE A 299 -9.30 -5.41 -7.96
CA PHE A 299 -9.36 -6.87 -8.07
C PHE A 299 -8.53 -7.50 -6.96
N VAL A 300 -9.11 -8.40 -6.18
CA VAL A 300 -8.35 -9.16 -5.18
C VAL A 300 -7.32 -10.05 -5.85
N ALA A 301 -6.19 -10.26 -5.19
CA ALA A 301 -5.19 -11.19 -5.67
C ALA A 301 -5.78 -12.61 -5.78
N VAL A 302 -5.50 -13.30 -6.88
CA VAL A 302 -5.93 -14.69 -7.07
C VAL A 302 -5.25 -15.62 -6.06
N PRO A 303 -5.89 -16.72 -5.63
CA PRO A 303 -5.37 -17.59 -4.56
C PRO A 303 -3.92 -18.01 -4.75
N GLU A 304 -3.51 -18.34 -5.98
CA GLU A 304 -2.17 -18.82 -6.32
C GLU A 304 -1.07 -17.76 -6.08
N ARG A 305 -1.45 -16.50 -5.93
CA ARG A 305 -0.54 -15.36 -5.76
C ARG A 305 -0.51 -14.79 -4.35
N ARG A 306 -1.18 -15.43 -3.38
CA ARG A 306 -1.36 -14.89 -2.03
C ARG A 306 -0.31 -15.34 -1.03
N SER A 307 0.49 -16.38 -1.33
CA SER A 307 1.50 -16.85 -0.38
C SER A 307 2.60 -15.81 -0.17
N THR A 308 3.19 -15.84 1.02
CA THR A 308 4.35 -14.98 1.37
C THR A 308 5.52 -15.25 0.44
N GLU A 309 5.75 -16.53 0.10
CA GLU A 309 6.81 -16.99 -0.81
C GLU A 309 6.59 -16.46 -2.23
N TYR A 310 5.33 -16.45 -2.71
CA TYR A 310 5.02 -15.84 -4.00
C TYR A 310 5.36 -14.36 -4.00
N LEU A 311 4.91 -13.61 -2.99
CA LEU A 311 5.21 -12.18 -2.88
C LEU A 311 6.72 -11.92 -2.82
N GLU A 312 7.47 -12.71 -2.04
CA GLU A 312 8.93 -12.60 -1.98
C GLU A 312 9.59 -12.87 -3.34
N SER A 313 9.10 -13.88 -4.07
CA SER A 313 9.64 -14.27 -5.37
C SER A 313 9.47 -13.22 -6.46
N ILE A 314 8.43 -12.38 -6.40
CA ILE A 314 8.15 -11.37 -7.42
C ILE A 314 8.88 -10.04 -7.18
N ILE A 315 9.38 -9.74 -5.99
CA ILE A 315 9.98 -8.42 -5.66
C ILE A 315 11.15 -8.10 -6.58
N THR A 316 12.11 -9.01 -6.74
CA THR A 316 13.28 -8.76 -7.60
C THR A 316 12.88 -8.64 -9.08
N PRO A 317 12.09 -9.56 -9.67
CA PRO A 317 11.56 -9.39 -11.02
C PRO A 317 10.78 -8.08 -11.23
N GLU A 318 10.01 -7.64 -10.23
CA GLU A 318 9.29 -6.38 -10.31
C GLU A 318 10.22 -5.16 -10.33
N ILE A 319 11.28 -5.14 -9.52
CA ILE A 319 12.28 -4.08 -9.54
C ILE A 319 12.95 -4.01 -10.93
N GLU A 320 13.34 -5.16 -11.48
CA GLU A 320 14.00 -5.24 -12.79
C GLU A 320 13.06 -4.86 -13.93
N ARG A 321 11.83 -5.39 -13.94
CA ARG A 321 10.81 -5.10 -14.94
C ARG A 321 10.46 -3.62 -14.99
N ASN A 322 10.32 -2.98 -13.86
CA ASN A 322 10.04 -1.54 -13.79
C ASN A 322 11.29 -0.70 -14.11
N GLY A 323 12.47 -1.18 -13.76
CA GLY A 323 13.72 -0.46 -13.98
C GLY A 323 14.10 -0.28 -15.44
N ALA A 324 13.82 -1.28 -16.31
CA ALA A 324 14.18 -1.20 -17.71
C ALA A 324 13.50 -0.02 -18.44
N PRO A 325 12.17 0.17 -18.42
CA PRO A 325 11.53 1.30 -19.08
C PRO A 325 11.86 2.64 -18.40
N ILE A 326 12.06 2.68 -17.08
CA ILE A 326 12.49 3.88 -16.35
C ILE A 326 13.84 4.36 -16.86
N ARG A 327 14.83 3.46 -16.98
CA ARG A 327 16.16 3.81 -17.52
C ARG A 327 16.09 4.21 -18.99
N ALA A 328 15.32 3.47 -19.80
CA ALA A 328 15.14 3.79 -21.22
C ALA A 328 14.47 5.15 -21.45
N ALA A 329 13.60 5.56 -20.55
CA ALA A 329 12.95 6.88 -20.55
C ALA A 329 13.84 8.01 -20.00
N GLY A 330 15.02 7.69 -19.48
CA GLY A 330 15.90 8.66 -18.83
C GLY A 330 15.31 9.24 -17.53
N LEU A 331 14.36 8.53 -16.92
CA LEU A 331 13.76 8.92 -15.65
C LEU A 331 14.73 8.56 -14.52
N SER A 332 15.21 9.55 -13.79
CA SER A 332 16.05 9.37 -12.61
C SER A 332 15.89 10.55 -11.67
N ILE A 333 15.92 10.28 -10.39
CA ILE A 333 15.78 11.27 -9.32
C ILE A 333 16.99 11.16 -8.38
N ASP A 334 17.58 12.31 -8.05
CA ASP A 334 18.71 12.43 -7.11
C ASP A 334 18.28 12.33 -5.66
#